data_89ff2e3d40dbe62f690b2c6b54a14ef1
#
_entry.id   89ff2e3d40dbe62f690b2c6b54a14ef1
#
_cell.length_a   1.000
_cell.length_b   1.000
_cell.length_c   1.000
_cell.angle_alpha   90.00
_cell.angle_beta   90.00
_cell.angle_gamma   90.00
#
_symmetry.space_group_name_H-M   'P 1'
#
loop_
_entity.id
_entity.type
_entity.pdbx_description
1 polymer ?
#
loop_
_entity_poly.entity_id
_entity_poly.type
_entity_poly.pdbx_seq_one_letter_code
_entity_poly.pdbx_strand_id
1 'polypeptide(L)'
;MEKFRDHAEAEVVFVGCNRPSQKAGIYERTQAFGLDTVHFNREELDKGIVMEMLQKAKVDWIVLAGFLMRIPADMVLAYERRMLNIHPALLPKFGGKGMYNHHVHEAVAEAKETHSGMTVHWVSADYDEGDILFQASCLLDEGDTAETIAAKVLALEHRYYADVVESTIRETVGKTNEGQL
;
A
#
# COMPACT_ATOMS: atom_id res chain seq x y z
N MET A 1 0.45 -4.27 -10.62
CA MET A 1 1.37 -4.88 -11.60
C MET A 1 0.83 -4.80 -13.03
N GLU A 2 -0.40 -5.24 -13.31
CA GLU A 2 -0.95 -5.22 -14.68
C GLU A 2 -0.87 -3.84 -15.33
N LYS A 3 -1.26 -2.78 -14.64
CA LYS A 3 -1.19 -1.40 -15.12
C LYS A 3 0.23 -0.93 -15.49
N PHE A 4 1.25 -1.50 -14.89
CA PHE A 4 2.66 -1.10 -15.09
C PHE A 4 3.47 -2.09 -15.94
N ARG A 5 2.82 -3.07 -16.59
CA ARG A 5 3.51 -4.10 -17.39
C ARG A 5 4.28 -3.50 -18.57
N ASP A 6 3.64 -2.57 -19.29
CA ASP A 6 4.19 -1.93 -20.49
C ASP A 6 4.11 -0.39 -20.34
N HIS A 7 4.26 0.10 -19.12
CA HIS A 7 4.12 1.52 -18.81
C HIS A 7 5.40 2.28 -19.21
N ALA A 8 5.24 3.42 -19.91
CA ALA A 8 6.37 4.15 -20.48
C ALA A 8 7.28 4.83 -19.43
N GLU A 9 6.76 5.12 -18.22
CA GLU A 9 7.43 5.96 -17.22
C GLU A 9 7.69 5.23 -15.90
N ALA A 10 7.14 4.04 -15.70
CA ALA A 10 7.30 3.28 -14.45
C ALA A 10 7.21 1.78 -14.70
N GLU A 11 8.02 1.01 -14.01
CA GLU A 11 8.00 -0.44 -14.03
C GLU A 11 8.10 -1.02 -12.62
N VAL A 12 7.62 -2.25 -12.43
CA VAL A 12 7.78 -2.96 -11.16
C VAL A 12 9.07 -3.76 -11.23
N VAL A 13 10.11 -3.28 -10.53
CA VAL A 13 11.45 -3.90 -10.52
C VAL A 13 11.70 -4.79 -9.30
N PHE A 14 10.85 -4.71 -8.28
CA PHE A 14 10.99 -5.48 -7.05
C PHE A 14 9.63 -5.81 -6.45
N VAL A 15 9.45 -7.04 -6.02
CA VAL A 15 8.30 -7.45 -5.21
C VAL A 15 8.79 -8.13 -3.95
N GLY A 16 8.48 -7.56 -2.81
CA GLY A 16 8.82 -8.09 -1.49
C GLY A 16 7.60 -8.63 -0.75
N CYS A 17 7.76 -9.72 -0.02
CA CYS A 17 6.71 -10.28 0.83
C CYS A 17 7.28 -10.81 2.14
N ASN A 18 6.67 -10.43 3.25
CA ASN A 18 7.05 -10.92 4.59
C ASN A 18 6.34 -12.21 5.00
N ARG A 19 5.50 -12.78 4.13
CA ARG A 19 4.85 -14.08 4.32
C ARG A 19 5.51 -15.11 3.42
N PRO A 20 5.80 -16.32 3.92
CA PRO A 20 6.35 -17.39 3.08
C PRO A 20 5.38 -17.78 1.95
N SER A 21 5.91 -18.31 0.86
CA SER A 21 5.17 -18.63 -0.38
C SER A 21 3.92 -19.49 -0.17
N GLN A 22 3.95 -20.41 0.79
CA GLN A 22 2.81 -21.27 1.12
C GLN A 22 1.61 -20.51 1.74
N LYS A 23 1.79 -19.25 2.13
CA LYS A 23 0.80 -18.44 2.85
C LYS A 23 0.41 -17.16 2.13
N ALA A 24 0.97 -16.89 0.96
CA ALA A 24 0.73 -15.64 0.25
C ALA A 24 0.57 -15.86 -1.26
N GLY A 25 -0.62 -15.53 -1.78
CA GLY A 25 -0.92 -15.64 -3.21
C GLY A 25 -0.15 -14.67 -4.11
N ILE A 26 0.68 -13.78 -3.53
CA ILE A 26 1.49 -12.84 -4.31
C ILE A 26 2.52 -13.58 -5.16
N TYR A 27 3.09 -14.68 -4.69
CA TYR A 27 4.09 -15.44 -5.41
C TYR A 27 3.60 -16.01 -6.75
N GLU A 28 2.37 -16.53 -6.78
CA GLU A 28 1.75 -17.01 -8.02
C GLU A 28 1.43 -15.83 -8.96
N ARG A 29 0.94 -14.72 -8.40
CA ARG A 29 0.61 -13.53 -9.18
C ARG A 29 1.83 -12.91 -9.85
N THR A 30 2.96 -12.80 -9.15
CA THR A 30 4.19 -12.21 -9.70
C THR A 30 4.78 -13.06 -10.81
N GLN A 31 4.72 -14.40 -10.71
CA GLN A 31 5.16 -15.31 -11.76
C GLN A 31 4.44 -15.05 -13.09
N ALA A 32 3.14 -14.74 -13.07
CA ALA A 32 2.39 -14.40 -14.29
C ALA A 32 2.90 -13.11 -14.97
N PHE A 33 3.70 -12.30 -14.27
CA PHE A 33 4.33 -11.07 -14.78
C PHE A 33 5.84 -11.25 -15.02
N GLY A 34 6.39 -12.45 -14.86
CA GLY A 34 7.82 -12.72 -14.98
C GLY A 34 8.66 -12.08 -13.86
N LEU A 35 8.06 -11.81 -12.71
CA LEU A 35 8.71 -11.22 -11.56
C LEU A 35 8.90 -12.24 -10.45
N ASP A 36 10.06 -12.23 -9.82
CA ASP A 36 10.31 -12.98 -8.61
C ASP A 36 9.86 -12.21 -7.36
N THR A 37 9.24 -12.94 -6.43
CA THR A 37 8.91 -12.37 -5.11
C THR A 37 10.02 -12.72 -4.12
N VAL A 38 10.63 -11.71 -3.55
CA VAL A 38 11.65 -11.85 -2.50
C VAL A 38 10.98 -11.98 -1.14
N HIS A 39 11.23 -13.10 -0.46
CA HIS A 39 10.80 -13.25 0.93
C HIS A 39 11.77 -12.57 1.86
N PHE A 40 11.25 -11.88 2.85
CA PHE A 40 12.02 -11.33 3.97
C PHE A 40 11.24 -11.42 5.28
N ASN A 41 11.92 -11.43 6.38
CA ASN A 41 11.34 -11.46 7.72
C ASN A 41 11.53 -10.10 8.45
N ARG A 42 11.00 -10.01 9.67
CA ARG A 42 11.11 -8.81 10.49
C ARG A 42 12.54 -8.41 10.80
N GLU A 43 13.39 -9.39 11.11
CA GLU A 43 14.79 -9.15 11.46
C GLU A 43 15.58 -8.56 10.28
N GLU A 44 15.36 -9.08 9.07
CA GLU A 44 15.98 -8.57 7.84
C GLU A 44 15.51 -7.14 7.51
N LEU A 45 14.24 -6.84 7.77
CA LEU A 45 13.70 -5.48 7.62
C LEU A 45 14.39 -4.52 8.60
N ASP A 46 14.46 -4.89 9.89
CA ASP A 46 15.01 -4.04 10.95
C ASP A 46 16.53 -3.86 10.85
N LYS A 47 17.26 -4.83 10.26
CA LYS A 47 18.71 -4.77 10.03
C LYS A 47 19.10 -4.03 8.75
N GLY A 48 18.14 -3.50 7.99
CA GLY A 48 18.42 -2.77 6.75
C GLY A 48 18.70 -3.64 5.53
N ILE A 49 18.62 -4.97 5.64
CA ILE A 49 18.86 -5.89 4.51
C ILE A 49 17.86 -5.63 3.38
N VAL A 50 16.59 -5.38 3.74
CA VAL A 50 15.56 -5.04 2.75
C VAL A 50 15.89 -3.71 2.05
N MET A 51 16.41 -2.73 2.79
CA MET A 51 16.86 -1.46 2.21
C MET A 51 17.98 -1.66 1.17
N GLU A 52 18.97 -2.50 1.49
CA GLU A 52 20.05 -2.83 0.54
C GLU A 52 19.50 -3.52 -0.73
N MET A 53 18.51 -4.42 -0.58
CA MET A 53 17.86 -5.05 -1.72
C MET A 53 17.15 -4.05 -2.62
N LEU A 54 16.40 -3.09 -2.04
CA LEU A 54 15.72 -2.02 -2.77
C LEU A 54 16.71 -1.13 -3.51
N GLN A 55 17.80 -0.73 -2.86
CA GLN A 55 18.84 0.09 -3.47
C GLN A 55 19.54 -0.65 -4.63
N LYS A 56 19.87 -1.93 -4.45
CA LYS A 56 20.46 -2.77 -5.50
C LYS A 56 19.54 -2.92 -6.71
N ALA A 57 18.24 -3.03 -6.47
CA ALA A 57 17.21 -3.09 -7.51
C ALA A 57 16.87 -1.70 -8.09
N LYS A 58 17.52 -0.62 -7.61
CA LYS A 58 17.28 0.78 -8.03
C LYS A 58 15.82 1.18 -7.92
N VAL A 59 15.19 0.81 -6.80
CA VAL A 59 13.80 1.16 -6.52
C VAL A 59 13.71 2.65 -6.21
N ASP A 60 12.92 3.40 -6.96
CA ASP A 60 12.67 4.82 -6.72
C ASP A 60 11.44 5.04 -5.82
N TRP A 61 10.44 4.16 -5.92
CA TRP A 61 9.17 4.25 -5.22
C TRP A 61 8.81 2.95 -4.52
N ILE A 62 8.22 3.05 -3.34
CA ILE A 62 7.69 1.90 -2.60
C ILE A 62 6.18 2.01 -2.52
N VAL A 63 5.49 0.93 -2.90
CA VAL A 63 4.02 0.83 -2.85
C VAL A 63 3.65 -0.32 -1.92
N LEU A 64 3.06 0.02 -0.77
CA LEU A 64 2.63 -0.95 0.23
C LEU A 64 1.17 -1.35 -0.01
N ALA A 65 0.91 -2.64 0.00
CA ALA A 65 -0.43 -3.21 -0.13
C ALA A 65 -0.58 -4.40 0.84
N GLY A 66 -1.35 -4.21 1.89
CA GLY A 66 -1.53 -5.22 2.94
C GLY A 66 -0.24 -5.55 3.71
N PHE A 67 0.68 -4.59 3.80
CA PHE A 67 1.91 -4.71 4.56
C PHE A 67 1.68 -4.25 6.00
N LEU A 68 1.89 -5.14 6.99
CA LEU A 68 1.47 -4.93 8.37
C LEU A 68 2.63 -4.65 9.34
N MET A 69 3.87 -4.72 8.86
CA MET A 69 5.03 -4.40 9.69
C MET A 69 5.26 -2.89 9.68
N ARG A 70 5.68 -2.35 10.82
CA ARG A 70 6.17 -0.97 10.86
C ARG A 70 7.41 -0.84 9.99
N ILE A 71 7.44 0.16 9.13
CA ILE A 71 8.60 0.50 8.32
C ILE A 71 9.67 1.17 9.22
N PRO A 72 10.94 0.78 9.12
CA PRO A 72 12.02 1.45 9.85
C PRO A 72 12.12 2.95 9.48
N ALA A 73 12.46 3.78 10.47
CA ALA A 73 12.47 5.23 10.29
C ALA A 73 13.48 5.72 9.25
N ASP A 74 14.63 5.05 9.15
CA ASP A 74 15.66 5.32 8.14
C ASP A 74 15.16 5.02 6.72
N MET A 75 14.35 3.96 6.54
CA MET A 75 13.71 3.66 5.27
C MET A 75 12.63 4.69 4.91
N VAL A 76 11.81 5.13 5.88
CA VAL A 76 10.84 6.21 5.67
C VAL A 76 11.55 7.48 5.22
N LEU A 77 12.65 7.84 5.88
CA LEU A 77 13.44 9.03 5.53
C LEU A 77 14.06 8.92 4.13
N ALA A 78 14.64 7.76 3.79
CA ALA A 78 15.28 7.54 2.49
C ALA A 78 14.29 7.59 1.32
N TYR A 79 13.02 7.21 1.57
CA TYR A 79 11.94 7.24 0.58
C TYR A 79 10.87 8.29 0.92
N GLU A 80 11.27 9.39 1.56
CA GLU A 80 10.35 10.49 1.88
C GLU A 80 9.62 10.97 0.62
N ARG A 81 8.27 11.08 0.70
CA ARG A 81 7.40 11.40 -0.44
C ARG A 81 7.54 10.47 -1.66
N ARG A 82 8.03 9.24 -1.43
CA ARG A 82 8.16 8.17 -2.44
C ARG A 82 7.73 6.81 -1.89
N MET A 83 6.95 6.80 -0.80
CA MET A 83 6.40 5.59 -0.22
C MET A 83 4.91 5.78 0.05
N LEU A 84 4.09 4.95 -0.59
CA LEU A 84 2.63 4.98 -0.50
C LEU A 84 2.10 3.74 0.23
N ASN A 85 1.03 3.92 0.99
CA ASN A 85 0.27 2.81 1.56
C ASN A 85 -1.21 2.96 1.22
N ILE A 86 -1.90 1.82 1.11
CA ILE A 86 -3.35 1.76 1.08
C ILE A 86 -3.87 1.19 2.39
N HIS A 87 -4.82 1.91 3.02
CA HIS A 87 -5.48 1.50 4.24
C HIS A 87 -6.97 1.27 3.98
N PRO A 88 -7.55 0.14 4.45
CA PRO A 88 -8.92 -0.28 4.09
C PRO A 88 -10.01 0.39 4.94
N ALA A 89 -9.84 1.66 5.27
CA ALA A 89 -10.83 2.52 5.92
C ALA A 89 -10.67 3.98 5.52
N LEU A 90 -11.63 4.81 5.94
CA LEU A 90 -11.57 6.26 5.79
C LEU A 90 -10.80 6.87 6.96
N LEU A 91 -9.48 7.07 6.79
CA LEU A 91 -8.65 7.73 7.79
C LEU A 91 -9.15 9.17 8.10
N PRO A 92 -8.97 9.65 9.32
CA PRO A 92 -8.20 9.08 10.42
C PRO A 92 -8.95 8.02 11.25
N LYS A 93 -10.25 7.78 10.99
CA LYS A 93 -11.00 6.73 11.68
C LYS A 93 -10.45 5.36 11.31
N PHE A 94 -10.44 4.44 12.27
CA PHE A 94 -10.03 3.04 12.08
C PHE A 94 -8.61 2.87 11.53
N GLY A 95 -7.71 3.83 11.81
CA GLY A 95 -6.28 3.75 11.53
C GLY A 95 -5.45 3.42 12.77
N GLY A 96 -4.14 3.24 12.57
CA GLY A 96 -3.18 3.06 13.63
C GLY A 96 -2.94 1.61 14.06
N LYS A 97 -2.19 1.45 15.16
CA LYS A 97 -1.74 0.14 15.64
C LYS A 97 -2.90 -0.81 15.93
N GLY A 98 -2.89 -1.98 15.28
CA GLY A 98 -3.93 -3.01 15.45
C GLY A 98 -5.06 -2.94 14.45
N MET A 99 -5.19 -1.85 13.68
CA MET A 99 -6.20 -1.68 12.65
C MET A 99 -5.70 -2.22 11.30
N TYR A 100 -5.89 -3.52 11.07
CA TYR A 100 -5.47 -4.19 9.84
C TYR A 100 -6.39 -5.35 9.46
N ASN A 101 -6.50 -5.66 8.17
CA ASN A 101 -7.30 -6.76 7.64
C ASN A 101 -8.73 -6.75 8.17
N HIS A 102 -9.18 -7.88 8.73
CA HIS A 102 -10.52 -8.10 9.24
C HIS A 102 -10.89 -7.18 10.42
N HIS A 103 -9.93 -6.86 11.28
CA HIS A 103 -10.18 -6.00 12.45
C HIS A 103 -10.69 -4.60 12.10
N VAL A 104 -10.24 -4.04 10.98
CA VAL A 104 -10.74 -2.75 10.48
C VAL A 104 -12.23 -2.84 10.18
N HIS A 105 -12.64 -3.86 9.44
CA HIS A 105 -14.03 -4.02 9.00
C HIS A 105 -14.95 -4.43 10.15
N GLU A 106 -14.45 -5.20 11.13
CA GLU A 106 -15.15 -5.47 12.39
C GLU A 106 -15.42 -4.18 13.15
N ALA A 107 -14.39 -3.34 13.33
CA ALA A 107 -14.54 -2.06 14.02
C ALA A 107 -15.52 -1.12 13.31
N VAL A 108 -15.52 -1.08 11.97
CA VAL A 108 -16.48 -0.29 11.18
C VAL A 108 -17.90 -0.81 11.39
N ALA A 109 -18.10 -2.14 11.36
CA ALA A 109 -19.42 -2.77 11.59
C ALA A 109 -19.93 -2.53 13.02
N GLU A 110 -19.05 -2.69 14.03
CA GLU A 110 -19.39 -2.46 15.44
C GLU A 110 -19.74 -0.98 15.70
N ALA A 111 -19.07 -0.05 15.03
CA ALA A 111 -19.35 1.38 15.11
C ALA A 111 -20.65 1.77 14.38
N LYS A 112 -21.27 0.85 13.64
CA LYS A 112 -22.48 1.09 12.84
C LYS A 112 -22.32 2.30 11.91
N GLU A 113 -21.15 2.40 11.28
CA GLU A 113 -20.89 3.46 10.30
C GLU A 113 -21.81 3.29 9.10
N THR A 114 -22.23 4.39 8.50
CA THR A 114 -23.05 4.40 7.28
C THR A 114 -22.22 4.34 6.01
N HIS A 115 -20.90 4.55 6.13
CA HIS A 115 -19.93 4.54 5.06
C HIS A 115 -18.67 3.82 5.50
N SER A 116 -18.02 3.15 4.54
CA SER A 116 -16.63 2.72 4.66
C SER A 116 -15.89 3.10 3.38
N GLY A 117 -14.63 2.72 3.28
CA GLY A 117 -13.85 3.05 2.10
C GLY A 117 -12.37 2.68 2.23
N MET A 118 -11.57 3.29 1.39
CA MET A 118 -10.12 3.12 1.40
C MET A 118 -9.42 4.47 1.39
N THR A 119 -8.23 4.51 1.95
CA THR A 119 -7.36 5.69 1.97
C THR A 119 -6.00 5.34 1.39
N VAL A 120 -5.53 6.12 0.42
CA VAL A 120 -4.12 6.14 0.01
C VAL A 120 -3.44 7.31 0.70
N HIS A 121 -2.32 7.04 1.35
CA HIS A 121 -1.59 8.06 2.10
C HIS A 121 -0.07 7.88 1.96
N TRP A 122 0.69 8.92 2.24
CA TRP A 122 2.12 8.84 2.41
C TRP A 122 2.46 8.01 3.64
N VAL A 123 3.49 7.19 3.56
CA VAL A 123 3.97 6.47 4.74
C VAL A 123 4.79 7.43 5.61
N SER A 124 4.48 7.43 6.89
CA SER A 124 5.20 8.16 7.94
C SER A 124 5.84 7.19 8.94
N ALA A 125 6.53 7.74 9.94
CA ALA A 125 7.14 6.93 11.00
C ALA A 125 6.12 6.23 11.90
N ASP A 126 4.89 6.75 11.98
CA ASP A 126 3.81 6.18 12.74
C ASP A 126 2.74 5.56 11.83
N TYR A 127 2.00 4.57 12.36
CA TYR A 127 1.01 3.84 11.57
C TYR A 127 -0.14 4.75 11.12
N ASP A 128 -0.39 4.80 9.82
CA ASP A 128 -1.52 5.44 9.16
C ASP A 128 -1.67 6.95 9.45
N GLU A 129 -0.59 7.62 9.87
CA GLU A 129 -0.57 9.05 10.24
C GLU A 129 0.01 9.97 9.15
N GLY A 130 0.42 9.43 8.02
CA GLY A 130 0.93 10.23 6.91
C GLY A 130 -0.18 11.00 6.16
N ASP A 131 0.22 12.06 5.45
CA ASP A 131 -0.71 12.89 4.68
C ASP A 131 -1.56 12.06 3.71
N ILE A 132 -2.87 12.28 3.74
CA ILE A 132 -3.83 11.61 2.85
C ILE A 132 -3.67 12.16 1.44
N LEU A 133 -3.55 11.25 0.46
CA LEU A 133 -3.50 11.57 -0.96
C LEU A 133 -4.87 11.40 -1.62
N PHE A 134 -5.57 10.32 -1.29
CA PHE A 134 -6.83 9.98 -1.94
C PHE A 134 -7.70 9.15 -1.00
N GLN A 135 -9.00 9.34 -1.09
CA GLN A 135 -9.99 8.49 -0.43
C GLN A 135 -11.12 8.16 -1.40
N ALA A 136 -11.60 6.92 -1.34
CA ALA A 136 -12.84 6.49 -1.99
C ALA A 136 -13.75 5.86 -0.95
N SER A 137 -15.05 6.14 -1.03
CA SER A 137 -16.04 5.65 -0.08
C SER A 137 -17.13 4.81 -0.75
N CYS A 138 -17.75 3.93 0.02
CA CYS A 138 -18.97 3.22 -0.33
C CYS A 138 -20.00 3.33 0.80
N LEU A 139 -21.27 3.28 0.43
CA LEU A 139 -22.37 3.16 1.37
C LEU A 139 -22.41 1.76 1.96
N LEU A 140 -22.72 1.70 3.25
CA LEU A 140 -23.00 0.45 3.96
C LEU A 140 -24.49 0.28 4.13
N ASP A 141 -24.95 -0.92 3.89
CA ASP A 141 -26.36 -1.29 4.07
C ASP A 141 -26.62 -1.71 5.52
N GLU A 142 -27.87 -1.58 5.96
CA GLU A 142 -28.27 -2.11 7.26
C GLU A 142 -28.10 -3.64 7.26
N GLY A 143 -27.22 -4.15 8.11
CA GLY A 143 -26.88 -5.58 8.18
C GLY A 143 -25.61 -5.98 7.44
N ASP A 144 -24.84 -5.04 6.90
CA ASP A 144 -23.50 -5.36 6.40
C ASP A 144 -22.64 -5.95 7.53
N THR A 145 -21.99 -7.05 7.22
CA THR A 145 -21.01 -7.72 8.10
C THR A 145 -19.59 -7.26 7.77
N ALA A 146 -18.63 -7.59 8.61
CA ALA A 146 -17.21 -7.31 8.33
C ALA A 146 -16.77 -7.86 6.97
N GLU A 147 -17.28 -9.04 6.57
CA GLU A 147 -16.97 -9.68 5.29
C GLU A 147 -17.55 -8.89 4.10
N THR A 148 -18.81 -8.45 4.20
CA THR A 148 -19.43 -7.68 3.12
C THR A 148 -18.81 -6.29 3.00
N ILE A 149 -18.47 -5.66 4.11
CA ILE A 149 -17.71 -4.39 4.14
C ILE A 149 -16.33 -4.59 3.49
N ALA A 150 -15.60 -5.65 3.86
CA ALA A 150 -14.31 -5.98 3.25
C ALA A 150 -14.41 -6.13 1.73
N ALA A 151 -15.42 -6.82 1.23
CA ALA A 151 -15.64 -7.00 -0.20
C ALA A 151 -15.92 -5.67 -0.92
N LYS A 152 -16.74 -4.78 -0.34
CA LYS A 152 -17.04 -3.45 -0.87
C LYS A 152 -15.77 -2.59 -0.93
N VAL A 153 -14.96 -2.60 0.14
CA VAL A 153 -13.71 -1.83 0.22
C VAL A 153 -12.67 -2.38 -0.77
N LEU A 154 -12.49 -3.70 -0.85
CA LEU A 154 -11.58 -4.34 -1.80
C LEU A 154 -11.89 -3.97 -3.26
N ALA A 155 -13.17 -3.84 -3.60
CA ALA A 155 -13.57 -3.39 -4.94
C ALA A 155 -13.11 -1.95 -5.23
N LEU A 156 -13.13 -1.06 -4.22
CA LEU A 156 -12.58 0.30 -4.34
C LEU A 156 -11.06 0.28 -4.48
N GLU A 157 -10.35 -0.54 -3.68
CA GLU A 157 -8.90 -0.69 -3.77
C GLU A 157 -8.47 -1.12 -5.18
N HIS A 158 -9.10 -2.17 -5.72
CA HIS A 158 -8.83 -2.66 -7.07
C HIS A 158 -9.13 -1.62 -8.16
N ARG A 159 -10.14 -0.79 -7.95
CA ARG A 159 -10.54 0.23 -8.91
C ARG A 159 -9.60 1.41 -8.95
N TYR A 160 -9.10 1.87 -7.79
CA TYR A 160 -8.46 3.18 -7.70
C TYR A 160 -6.96 3.14 -7.40
N TYR A 161 -6.47 2.12 -6.64
CA TYR A 161 -5.12 2.22 -6.11
C TYR A 161 -4.04 2.35 -7.17
N ALA A 162 -4.10 1.56 -8.23
CA ALA A 162 -3.09 1.62 -9.30
C ALA A 162 -3.10 2.96 -10.04
N ASP A 163 -4.28 3.58 -10.21
CA ASP A 163 -4.42 4.89 -10.86
C ASP A 163 -3.89 6.01 -9.96
N VAL A 164 -4.13 5.93 -8.66
CA VAL A 164 -3.57 6.90 -7.69
C VAL A 164 -2.06 6.80 -7.63
N VAL A 165 -1.48 5.59 -7.61
CA VAL A 165 -0.02 5.39 -7.66
C VAL A 165 0.56 6.01 -8.93
N GLU A 166 -0.01 5.73 -10.10
CA GLU A 166 0.45 6.27 -11.37
C GLU A 166 0.43 7.81 -11.39
N SER A 167 -0.71 8.42 -11.03
CA SER A 167 -0.85 9.88 -11.02
C SER A 167 0.13 10.54 -10.05
N THR A 168 0.32 9.95 -8.86
CA THR A 168 1.25 10.48 -7.85
C THR A 168 2.71 10.43 -8.33
N ILE A 169 3.13 9.32 -8.95
CA ILE A 169 4.47 9.21 -9.53
C ILE A 169 4.67 10.27 -10.61
N ARG A 170 3.73 10.38 -11.55
CA ARG A 170 3.79 11.34 -12.67
C ARG A 170 3.87 12.79 -12.21
N GLU A 171 3.06 13.19 -11.25
CA GLU A 171 3.07 14.54 -10.67
C GLU A 171 4.40 14.88 -9.97
N THR A 172 5.01 13.89 -9.32
CA THR A 172 6.28 14.08 -8.60
C THR A 172 7.45 14.21 -9.59
N VAL A 173 7.50 13.37 -10.62
CA VAL A 173 8.53 13.41 -11.65
C VAL A 173 8.43 14.71 -12.45
N GLY A 174 7.20 15.16 -12.81
CA GLY A 174 6.96 16.42 -13.52
C GLY A 174 7.51 17.64 -12.76
N LYS A 175 7.27 17.72 -11.45
CA LYS A 175 7.76 18.83 -10.61
C LYS A 175 9.30 18.88 -10.47
N THR A 176 9.96 17.74 -10.51
CA THR A 176 11.43 17.66 -10.45
C THR A 176 12.06 18.21 -11.71
N ASN A 177 11.43 18.05 -12.87
CA ASN A 177 11.91 18.58 -14.15
C ASN A 177 11.67 20.08 -14.31
N GLU A 178 10.64 20.66 -13.71
CA GLU A 178 10.36 22.10 -13.75
C GLU A 178 11.23 22.92 -12.79
N GLY A 179 11.77 22.31 -11.75
CA GLY A 179 12.66 22.97 -10.78
C GLY A 179 14.14 23.04 -11.18
N GLN A 180 14.49 22.50 -12.36
CA GLN A 180 15.88 22.53 -12.90
C GLN A 180 16.08 23.49 -14.09
N LEU A 181 15.12 24.33 -14.39
CA LEU A 181 15.19 25.43 -15.35
C LEU A 181 15.27 26.75 -14.61
#